data_b5195da39abb7678d4cc828103a798df
#
_entry.id   b5195da39abb7678d4cc828103a798df
#
_cell.length_a   1.000
_cell.length_b   1.000
_cell.length_c   1.000
_cell.angle_alpha   90.00
_cell.angle_beta   90.00
_cell.angle_gamma   90.00
#
_symmetry.space_group_name_H-M   'P 1'
#
loop_
_entity.id
_entity.type
_entity.pdbx_description
1 polymer ?
#
loop_
_entity_poly.entity_id
_entity_poly.type
_entity_poly.pdbx_seq_one_letter_code
_entity_poly.pdbx_strand_id
1 'polypeptide(L)'
;MSTDNTFEVATLRFEGTRFSGHALDVECTQELIAYRNLVLECAKSLWRRKFPDRARLPKGFEEGFRLQFNRLEEGSAVVPLQRVRLATEQAELGLEDEFDEAVSLIDQSIAAANADDLLPTAFPSNVIPLFREFGKTLRDDEVLFTRARGASAEASYTSKARSRLAHWVEATYEDVVDVTGEVRMANVGPGRFAIQLETGGTLTLIEGKYSQADEAKVLDALHEHRTARLCVRGVGEFGTSDRMLKRFSRVDSVDLAANEAPSYDDAAVPIWEQLSAIGLSAPAGAWDAVPTDLSVRIDEVVYGSGEERA
;
A
#
# COMPACT_ATOMS: atom_id res chain seq x y z
N MET A 1 18.19 26.57 19.14
CA MET A 1 18.40 26.56 17.68
C MET A 1 18.34 25.10 17.27
N SER A 2 17.20 24.66 16.70
CA SER A 2 17.05 23.27 16.23
C SER A 2 17.95 23.13 15.01
N THR A 3 18.97 22.34 15.10
CA THR A 3 19.77 21.96 13.92
C THR A 3 18.90 20.99 13.09
N ASP A 4 18.14 21.54 12.14
CA ASP A 4 17.48 20.75 11.14
C ASP A 4 18.54 19.91 10.43
N ASN A 5 18.53 18.60 10.64
CA ASN A 5 19.47 17.69 10.01
C ASN A 5 19.01 17.46 8.59
N THR A 6 19.59 18.22 7.65
CA THR A 6 19.27 18.16 6.23
C THR A 6 20.28 17.25 5.54
N PHE A 7 19.81 16.25 4.78
CA PHE A 7 20.66 15.34 4.03
C PHE A 7 20.06 15.04 2.66
N GLU A 8 20.93 14.77 1.69
CA GLU A 8 20.53 14.37 0.35
C GLU A 8 19.92 12.97 0.39
N VAL A 9 18.74 12.79 -0.21
CA VAL A 9 18.05 11.50 -0.34
C VAL A 9 18.07 10.96 -1.75
N ALA A 10 18.02 11.86 -2.73
CA ALA A 10 18.05 11.52 -4.15
C ALA A 10 18.62 12.69 -4.96
N THR A 11 19.10 12.38 -6.15
CA THR A 11 19.46 13.37 -7.17
C THR A 11 18.61 13.13 -8.40
N LEU A 12 17.98 14.20 -8.92
CA LEU A 12 17.32 14.19 -10.22
C LEU A 12 18.18 14.97 -11.20
N ARG A 13 18.46 14.40 -12.38
CA ARG A 13 19.24 15.04 -13.43
C ARG A 13 18.47 15.02 -14.74
N PHE A 14 18.23 16.19 -15.29
CA PHE A 14 17.50 16.39 -16.53
C PHE A 14 18.48 16.61 -17.67
N GLU A 15 18.35 15.81 -18.73
CA GLU A 15 19.12 15.94 -19.97
C GLU A 15 18.21 16.24 -21.16
N GLY A 16 18.70 17.06 -22.06
CA GLY A 16 18.03 17.48 -23.28
C GLY A 16 18.36 18.92 -23.65
N THR A 17 17.96 19.34 -24.84
CA THR A 17 18.29 20.67 -25.37
C THR A 17 17.80 21.81 -24.48
N ARG A 18 16.63 21.64 -23.84
CA ARG A 18 16.01 22.62 -22.94
C ARG A 18 16.78 22.84 -21.63
N PHE A 19 17.62 21.87 -21.25
CA PHE A 19 18.37 21.90 -19.99
C PHE A 19 19.84 22.31 -20.17
N SER A 20 20.22 22.74 -21.38
CA SER A 20 21.55 23.26 -21.65
C SER A 20 21.78 24.58 -20.90
N GLY A 21 22.97 24.72 -20.30
CA GLY A 21 23.35 25.94 -19.56
C GLY A 21 22.84 25.97 -18.10
N HIS A 22 22.59 24.79 -17.47
CA HIS A 22 22.18 24.64 -16.06
C HIS A 22 20.80 25.25 -15.75
N ALA A 23 19.95 25.40 -16.75
CA ALA A 23 18.60 25.92 -16.57
C ALA A 23 17.62 24.76 -16.31
N LEU A 24 16.84 24.85 -15.27
CA LEU A 24 15.66 24.04 -15.08
C LEU A 24 14.43 24.82 -15.52
N ASP A 25 13.75 24.33 -16.56
CA ASP A 25 12.50 24.91 -17.00
C ASP A 25 11.44 24.83 -15.89
N VAL A 26 10.68 25.90 -15.70
CA VAL A 26 9.66 26.00 -14.65
C VAL A 26 8.62 24.88 -14.77
N GLU A 27 8.26 24.46 -15.99
CA GLU A 27 7.33 23.34 -16.20
C GLU A 27 7.85 22.03 -15.57
N CYS A 28 9.18 21.82 -15.57
CA CYS A 28 9.79 20.63 -15.02
C CYS A 28 9.75 20.57 -13.48
N THR A 29 9.38 21.63 -12.81
CA THR A 29 9.10 21.59 -11.36
C THR A 29 7.95 20.65 -11.04
N GLN A 30 7.05 20.36 -11.96
CA GLN A 30 6.00 19.37 -11.83
C GLN A 30 6.57 17.96 -11.64
N GLU A 31 7.72 17.67 -12.25
CA GLU A 31 8.41 16.38 -12.08
C GLU A 31 8.96 16.20 -10.67
N LEU A 32 9.42 17.28 -10.04
CA LEU A 32 9.87 17.25 -8.64
C LEU A 32 8.69 16.92 -7.71
N ILE A 33 7.52 17.50 -8.00
CA ILE A 33 6.28 17.25 -7.24
C ILE A 33 5.82 15.80 -7.48
N ALA A 34 5.82 15.32 -8.73
CA ALA A 34 5.44 13.96 -9.07
C ALA A 34 6.38 12.94 -8.40
N TYR A 35 7.70 13.18 -8.42
CA TYR A 35 8.69 12.36 -7.74
C TYR A 35 8.44 12.32 -6.22
N ARG A 36 8.23 13.48 -5.59
CA ARG A 36 7.86 13.54 -4.17
C ARG A 36 6.64 12.68 -3.86
N ASN A 37 5.62 12.74 -4.69
CA ASN A 37 4.39 11.97 -4.48
C ASN A 37 4.63 10.47 -4.66
N LEU A 38 5.44 10.05 -5.63
CA LEU A 38 5.89 8.67 -5.78
C LEU A 38 6.56 8.15 -4.51
N VAL A 39 7.54 8.88 -4.00
CA VAL A 39 8.27 8.50 -2.78
C VAL A 39 7.33 8.45 -1.57
N LEU A 40 6.48 9.45 -1.41
CA LEU A 40 5.54 9.51 -0.27
C LEU A 40 4.56 8.35 -0.27
N GLU A 41 3.91 8.05 -1.39
CA GLU A 41 2.94 6.95 -1.47
C GLU A 41 3.62 5.58 -1.38
N CYS A 42 4.83 5.45 -1.92
CA CYS A 42 5.64 4.24 -1.75
C CYS A 42 5.98 4.03 -0.26
N ALA A 43 6.50 5.04 0.42
CA ALA A 43 6.83 4.97 1.85
C ALA A 43 5.60 4.65 2.72
N LYS A 44 4.43 5.23 2.44
CA LYS A 44 3.17 4.89 3.12
C LYS A 44 2.82 3.41 2.97
N SER A 45 3.00 2.86 1.78
CA SER A 45 2.70 1.46 1.49
C SER A 45 3.69 0.52 2.18
N LEU A 46 4.99 0.88 2.19
CA LEU A 46 6.03 0.15 2.92
C LEU A 46 5.76 0.16 4.42
N TRP A 47 5.41 1.32 4.97
CA TRP A 47 5.08 1.44 6.39
C TRP A 47 3.87 0.57 6.77
N ARG A 48 2.78 0.58 5.99
CA ARG A 48 1.61 -0.26 6.24
C ARG A 48 1.95 -1.75 6.21
N ARG A 49 2.84 -2.16 5.31
CA ARG A 49 3.32 -3.54 5.22
C ARG A 49 4.15 -3.95 6.43
N LYS A 50 4.97 -3.02 6.94
CA LYS A 50 5.81 -3.22 8.12
C LYS A 50 5.00 -3.26 9.43
N PHE A 51 3.89 -2.55 9.47
CA PHE A 51 3.01 -2.43 10.64
C PHE A 51 1.55 -2.77 10.30
N PRO A 52 1.24 -4.04 9.96
CA PRO A 52 -0.09 -4.43 9.49
C PRO A 52 -1.18 -4.22 10.55
N ASP A 53 -0.83 -4.30 11.84
CA ASP A 53 -1.76 -4.12 12.96
C ASP A 53 -2.13 -2.64 13.21
N ARG A 54 -1.47 -1.71 12.55
CA ARG A 54 -1.74 -0.27 12.71
C ARG A 54 -2.64 0.24 11.59
N ALA A 55 -3.89 0.53 11.92
CA ALA A 55 -4.88 1.03 10.95
C ALA A 55 -4.55 2.42 10.38
N ARG A 56 -3.79 3.24 11.11
CA ARG A 56 -3.49 4.63 10.73
C ARG A 56 -1.99 4.90 10.74
N LEU A 57 -1.56 5.71 9.77
CA LEU A 57 -0.21 6.25 9.76
C LEU A 57 0.07 7.10 11.01
N PRO A 58 1.31 7.17 11.48
CA PRO A 58 1.70 8.08 12.56
C PRO A 58 1.31 9.52 12.23
N LYS A 59 0.92 10.27 13.25
CA LYS A 59 0.69 11.71 13.11
C LYS A 59 2.00 12.38 12.65
N GLY A 60 1.92 13.20 11.63
CA GLY A 60 3.09 13.89 11.09
C GLY A 60 3.91 13.05 10.10
N PHE A 61 3.45 11.85 9.67
CA PHE A 61 4.19 11.02 8.72
C PHE A 61 4.47 11.74 7.39
N GLU A 62 3.47 12.42 6.84
CA GLU A 62 3.62 13.17 5.59
C GLU A 62 4.43 14.45 5.77
N GLU A 63 4.23 15.15 6.88
CA GLU A 63 4.97 16.35 7.25
C GLU A 63 6.46 16.04 7.50
N GLY A 64 6.76 14.82 7.95
CA GLY A 64 8.13 14.31 8.11
C GLY A 64 8.85 14.07 6.77
N PHE A 65 8.13 14.11 5.63
CA PHE A 65 8.72 14.01 4.30
C PHE A 65 8.69 15.37 3.58
N ARG A 66 9.54 16.27 4.04
CA ARG A 66 9.75 17.56 3.40
C ARG A 66 10.99 17.53 2.53
N LEU A 67 10.78 17.54 1.20
CA LEU A 67 11.86 17.67 0.23
C LEU A 67 12.10 19.14 -0.10
N GLN A 68 13.37 19.48 -0.26
CA GLN A 68 13.82 20.78 -0.75
C GLN A 68 15.04 20.61 -1.63
N PHE A 69 15.29 21.56 -2.51
CA PHE A 69 16.56 21.73 -3.20
C PHE A 69 17.03 23.17 -3.00
N ASN A 70 18.31 23.37 -2.92
CA ASN A 70 18.91 24.67 -2.64
C ASN A 70 19.92 25.12 -3.72
N ARG A 71 20.20 24.23 -4.67
CA ARG A 71 21.12 24.51 -5.79
C ARG A 71 20.80 23.67 -7.01
N LEU A 72 21.25 24.15 -8.16
CA LEU A 72 21.42 23.36 -9.37
C LEU A 72 22.92 23.18 -9.56
N GLU A 73 23.35 21.97 -9.89
CA GLU A 73 24.77 21.65 -10.09
C GLU A 73 25.15 21.74 -11.56
N GLU A 74 26.45 21.91 -11.82
CA GLU A 74 27.00 21.98 -13.18
C GLU A 74 26.84 20.65 -13.94
N GLY A 75 26.60 20.75 -15.23
CA GLY A 75 26.26 19.66 -16.12
C GLY A 75 24.90 19.93 -16.74
N SER A 76 24.09 18.97 -16.97
CA SER A 76 22.65 19.12 -17.22
C SER A 76 21.96 19.74 -15.98
N ALA A 77 20.67 20.02 -16.01
CA ALA A 77 19.98 20.51 -14.80
C ALA A 77 19.97 19.42 -13.72
N VAL A 78 20.94 19.46 -12.82
CA VAL A 78 21.10 18.49 -11.71
C VAL A 78 20.49 19.09 -10.45
N VAL A 79 19.51 18.39 -9.86
CA VAL A 79 18.73 18.82 -8.72
C VAL A 79 18.92 17.83 -7.56
N PRO A 80 19.86 18.09 -6.64
CA PRO A 80 19.98 17.32 -5.41
C PRO A 80 18.76 17.57 -4.52
N LEU A 81 18.00 16.54 -4.21
CA LEU A 81 16.87 16.60 -3.33
C LEU A 81 17.29 16.30 -1.89
N GLN A 82 17.06 17.26 -1.03
CA GLN A 82 17.40 17.19 0.39
C GLN A 82 16.12 16.99 1.19
N ARG A 83 16.21 16.10 2.17
CA ARG A 83 15.17 15.89 3.16
C ARG A 83 15.54 16.56 4.48
N VAL A 84 14.59 17.24 5.06
CA VAL A 84 14.70 17.78 6.42
C VAL A 84 14.19 16.73 7.37
N ARG A 85 15.06 16.10 8.15
CA ARG A 85 14.65 15.20 9.25
C ARG A 85 14.33 16.04 10.47
N LEU A 86 13.12 15.88 11.00
CA LEU A 86 12.81 16.35 12.35
C LEU A 86 13.65 15.54 13.34
N ALA A 87 14.24 16.21 14.30
CA ALA A 87 15.08 15.58 15.32
C ALA A 87 14.23 14.61 16.16
N THR A 88 14.34 13.33 15.88
CA THR A 88 13.80 12.22 16.68
C THR A 88 14.95 11.29 17.05
N GLU A 89 14.83 10.58 18.17
CA GLU A 89 15.88 9.65 18.64
C GLU A 89 16.30 8.61 17.58
N GLN A 90 15.38 8.21 16.68
CA GLN A 90 15.70 7.30 15.56
C GLN A 90 16.53 7.97 14.45
N ALA A 91 16.45 9.28 14.31
CA ALA A 91 17.25 10.02 13.33
C ALA A 91 18.74 10.07 13.70
N GLU A 92 19.07 9.97 14.99
CA GLU A 92 20.45 10.00 15.49
C GLU A 92 21.21 8.70 15.17
N LEU A 93 20.51 7.59 14.93
CA LEU A 93 21.12 6.29 14.63
C LEU A 93 21.51 6.10 13.15
N GLY A 94 21.16 7.04 12.27
CA GLY A 94 21.51 6.96 10.85
C GLY A 94 20.89 5.78 10.09
N LEU A 95 19.84 5.16 10.65
CA LEU A 95 19.14 4.03 10.04
C LEU A 95 18.30 4.50 8.85
N GLU A 96 18.28 3.70 7.81
CA GLU A 96 17.37 3.88 6.67
C GLU A 96 15.92 3.73 7.14
N ASP A 97 15.08 4.64 6.69
CA ASP A 97 13.65 4.59 6.96
C ASP A 97 12.84 4.23 5.69
N GLU A 98 11.52 4.18 5.81
CA GLU A 98 10.63 3.84 4.71
C GLU A 98 10.74 4.80 3.51
N PHE A 99 11.20 6.03 3.71
CA PHE A 99 11.42 6.98 2.62
C PHE A 99 12.71 6.71 1.87
N ASP A 100 13.79 6.33 2.56
CA ASP A 100 15.06 5.95 1.94
C ASP A 100 14.86 4.64 1.13
N GLU A 101 14.12 3.67 1.69
CA GLU A 101 13.72 2.44 1.00
C GLU A 101 12.85 2.73 -0.23
N ALA A 102 11.88 3.65 -0.12
CA ALA A 102 11.02 4.04 -1.22
C ALA A 102 11.80 4.65 -2.39
N VAL A 103 12.77 5.54 -2.11
CA VAL A 103 13.64 6.14 -3.13
C VAL A 103 14.43 5.05 -3.87
N SER A 104 15.03 4.11 -3.13
CA SER A 104 15.78 2.99 -3.70
C SER A 104 14.91 2.10 -4.59
N LEU A 105 13.68 1.76 -4.15
CA LEU A 105 12.75 0.95 -4.91
C LEU A 105 12.24 1.65 -6.19
N ILE A 106 12.06 2.97 -6.16
CA ILE A 106 11.71 3.75 -7.35
C ILE A 106 12.82 3.67 -8.39
N ASP A 107 14.07 3.89 -8.00
CA ASP A 107 15.22 3.79 -8.91
C ASP A 107 15.35 2.38 -9.51
N GLN A 108 15.21 1.33 -8.69
CA GLN A 108 15.23 -0.06 -9.14
C GLN A 108 14.08 -0.33 -10.13
N SER A 109 12.89 0.22 -9.88
CA SER A 109 11.73 0.05 -10.77
C SER A 109 11.94 0.72 -12.12
N ILE A 110 12.55 1.92 -12.14
CA ILE A 110 12.92 2.62 -13.37
C ILE A 110 13.99 1.85 -14.14
N ALA A 111 15.02 1.35 -13.44
CA ALA A 111 16.07 0.54 -14.04
C ALA A 111 15.50 -0.76 -14.65
N ALA A 112 14.64 -1.47 -13.93
CA ALA A 112 13.95 -2.66 -14.41
C ALA A 112 13.11 -2.39 -15.65
N ALA A 113 12.39 -1.25 -15.68
CA ALA A 113 11.61 -0.84 -16.84
C ALA A 113 12.47 -0.62 -18.09
N ASN A 114 13.68 -0.07 -17.94
CA ASN A 114 14.61 0.08 -19.07
C ASN A 114 15.20 -1.24 -19.55
N ALA A 115 15.54 -2.13 -18.61
CA ALA A 115 16.18 -3.42 -18.88
C ALA A 115 15.21 -4.49 -19.42
N ASP A 116 13.91 -4.21 -19.43
CA ASP A 116 12.86 -5.17 -19.77
C ASP A 116 12.69 -6.29 -18.72
N ASP A 117 13.10 -6.00 -17.49
CA ASP A 117 13.02 -6.89 -16.35
C ASP A 117 11.70 -6.72 -15.57
N LEU A 118 11.44 -7.66 -14.66
CA LEU A 118 10.30 -7.58 -13.75
C LEU A 118 10.52 -6.49 -12.70
N LEU A 119 9.42 -5.87 -12.25
CA LEU A 119 9.47 -4.96 -11.12
C LEU A 119 9.99 -5.65 -9.85
N PRO A 120 10.72 -4.93 -9.00
CA PRO A 120 11.09 -5.43 -7.68
C PRO A 120 9.85 -5.92 -6.92
N THR A 121 9.92 -7.13 -6.36
CA THR A 121 8.78 -7.72 -5.62
C THR A 121 8.36 -6.91 -4.40
N ALA A 122 9.29 -6.13 -3.85
CA ALA A 122 9.02 -5.22 -2.74
C ALA A 122 8.30 -3.93 -3.18
N PHE A 123 8.29 -3.59 -4.49
CA PHE A 123 7.66 -2.37 -4.96
C PHE A 123 6.14 -2.44 -4.81
N PRO A 124 5.50 -1.44 -4.18
CA PRO A 124 4.05 -1.45 -3.97
C PRO A 124 3.29 -1.22 -5.29
N SER A 125 2.41 -2.15 -5.64
CA SER A 125 1.66 -2.10 -6.89
C SER A 125 0.74 -0.88 -7.02
N ASN A 126 0.21 -0.38 -5.91
CA ASN A 126 -0.64 0.82 -5.88
C ASN A 126 0.10 2.12 -6.23
N VAL A 127 1.44 2.09 -6.26
CA VAL A 127 2.27 3.25 -6.62
C VAL A 127 2.52 3.33 -8.14
N ILE A 128 2.45 2.21 -8.85
CA ILE A 128 2.71 2.15 -10.30
C ILE A 128 1.88 3.17 -11.10
N PRO A 129 0.57 3.39 -10.82
CA PRO A 129 -0.23 4.38 -11.53
C PRO A 129 0.32 5.81 -11.48
N LEU A 130 1.08 6.15 -10.42
CA LEU A 130 1.65 7.48 -10.25
C LEU A 130 2.78 7.78 -11.25
N PHE A 131 3.39 6.75 -11.83
CA PHE A 131 4.35 6.94 -12.93
C PHE A 131 3.74 7.59 -14.18
N ARG A 132 2.42 7.63 -14.31
CA ARG A 132 1.75 8.37 -15.39
C ARG A 132 1.96 9.88 -15.28
N GLU A 133 2.09 10.37 -14.06
CA GLU A 133 2.32 11.81 -13.82
C GLU A 133 3.81 12.16 -13.83
N PHE A 134 4.69 11.20 -13.48
CA PHE A 134 6.13 11.39 -13.51
C PHE A 134 6.68 11.28 -14.94
N GLY A 135 7.46 12.26 -15.36
CA GLY A 135 7.98 12.38 -16.72
C GLY A 135 6.96 12.95 -17.72
N LYS A 136 5.84 13.47 -17.26
CA LYS A 136 4.76 13.99 -18.14
C LYS A 136 5.16 15.24 -18.90
N THR A 137 6.03 16.07 -18.33
CA THR A 137 6.53 17.31 -18.96
C THR A 137 7.75 17.07 -19.85
N LEU A 138 8.32 15.86 -19.82
CA LEU A 138 9.48 15.52 -20.63
C LEU A 138 9.08 15.35 -22.10
N ARG A 139 9.90 15.90 -22.99
CA ARG A 139 9.82 15.73 -24.44
C ARG A 139 10.48 14.42 -24.87
N ASP A 140 10.30 14.02 -26.11
CA ASP A 140 10.81 12.74 -26.62
C ASP A 140 12.34 12.67 -26.66
N ASP A 141 13.04 13.81 -26.80
CA ASP A 141 14.49 13.94 -26.77
C ASP A 141 15.07 14.18 -25.38
N GLU A 142 14.22 14.19 -24.35
CA GLU A 142 14.64 14.45 -22.97
C GLU A 142 14.65 13.20 -22.12
N VAL A 143 15.61 13.11 -21.21
CA VAL A 143 15.77 12.02 -20.26
C VAL A 143 15.90 12.58 -18.85
N LEU A 144 15.19 11.97 -17.92
CA LEU A 144 15.35 12.24 -16.50
C LEU A 144 16.10 11.07 -15.85
N PHE A 145 17.18 11.37 -15.19
CA PHE A 145 17.92 10.40 -14.39
C PHE A 145 17.58 10.55 -12.92
N THR A 146 17.41 9.44 -12.24
CA THR A 146 17.19 9.40 -10.81
C THR A 146 18.31 8.61 -10.15
N ARG A 147 18.74 9.04 -8.98
CA ARG A 147 19.76 8.34 -8.20
C ARG A 147 19.45 8.45 -6.71
N ALA A 148 19.24 7.32 -6.06
CA ALA A 148 19.13 7.21 -4.62
C ALA A 148 20.46 7.56 -3.94
N ARG A 149 20.41 8.05 -2.73
CA ARG A 149 21.60 8.27 -1.92
C ARG A 149 22.41 6.97 -1.79
N GLY A 150 23.72 7.06 -2.06
CA GLY A 150 24.62 5.90 -1.97
C GLY A 150 24.54 4.92 -3.12
N ALA A 151 23.62 5.10 -4.07
CA ALA A 151 23.59 4.28 -5.28
C ALA A 151 24.79 4.57 -6.18
N SER A 152 25.38 3.52 -6.74
CA SER A 152 26.54 3.60 -7.64
C SER A 152 26.18 3.99 -9.07
N ALA A 153 24.93 3.82 -9.47
CA ALA A 153 24.43 4.08 -10.82
C ALA A 153 23.16 4.93 -10.78
N GLU A 154 22.93 5.68 -11.84
CA GLU A 154 21.70 6.42 -12.08
C GLU A 154 20.73 5.55 -12.88
N ALA A 155 19.46 5.65 -12.56
CA ALA A 155 18.38 5.04 -13.33
C ALA A 155 17.84 6.06 -14.34
N SER A 156 17.85 5.73 -15.65
CA SER A 156 17.37 6.62 -16.70
C SER A 156 15.89 6.45 -16.94
N TYR A 157 15.11 7.49 -16.70
CA TYR A 157 13.67 7.52 -16.99
C TYR A 157 13.40 8.08 -18.38
N THR A 158 13.38 7.19 -19.35
CA THR A 158 13.16 7.46 -20.76
C THR A 158 11.69 7.36 -21.13
N SER A 159 11.32 7.82 -22.33
CA SER A 159 9.98 7.61 -22.91
C SER A 159 9.64 6.11 -22.98
N LYS A 160 10.62 5.24 -23.24
CA LYS A 160 10.45 3.77 -23.22
C LYS A 160 10.10 3.26 -21.82
N ALA A 161 10.87 3.65 -20.80
CA ALA A 161 10.60 3.25 -19.42
C ALA A 161 9.23 3.72 -18.96
N ARG A 162 8.86 4.97 -19.27
CA ARG A 162 7.55 5.55 -18.98
C ARG A 162 6.41 4.77 -19.64
N SER A 163 6.53 4.49 -20.94
CA SER A 163 5.51 3.71 -21.67
C SER A 163 5.34 2.32 -21.09
N ARG A 164 6.44 1.67 -20.69
CA ARG A 164 6.42 0.34 -20.10
C ARG A 164 5.77 0.35 -18.72
N LEU A 165 6.15 1.28 -17.84
CA LEU A 165 5.51 1.44 -16.54
C LEU A 165 4.02 1.73 -16.67
N ALA A 166 3.62 2.60 -17.61
CA ALA A 166 2.22 2.84 -17.91
C ALA A 166 1.49 1.58 -18.40
N HIS A 167 2.14 0.77 -19.24
CA HIS A 167 1.58 -0.49 -19.71
C HIS A 167 1.42 -1.52 -18.60
N TRP A 168 2.35 -1.59 -17.64
CA TRP A 168 2.22 -2.47 -16.48
C TRP A 168 0.98 -2.16 -15.63
N VAL A 169 0.54 -0.91 -15.57
CA VAL A 169 -0.71 -0.54 -14.89
C VAL A 169 -1.93 -1.16 -15.56
N GLU A 170 -1.89 -1.32 -16.88
CA GLU A 170 -3.02 -1.79 -17.71
C GLU A 170 -2.94 -3.27 -18.01
N ALA A 171 -1.78 -3.88 -17.83
CA ALA A 171 -1.59 -5.29 -18.12
C ALA A 171 -2.32 -6.17 -17.10
N THR A 172 -2.81 -7.28 -17.60
CA THR A 172 -3.38 -8.37 -16.81
C THR A 172 -2.69 -9.67 -17.16
N TYR A 173 -2.70 -10.62 -16.24
CA TYR A 173 -2.24 -11.99 -16.49
C TYR A 173 -3.27 -12.97 -15.96
N GLU A 174 -3.26 -14.16 -16.52
CA GLU A 174 -4.14 -15.25 -16.10
C GLU A 174 -3.41 -16.20 -15.15
N ASP A 175 -4.08 -16.60 -14.08
CA ASP A 175 -3.59 -17.62 -13.14
C ASP A 175 -4.75 -18.45 -12.61
N VAL A 176 -4.42 -19.63 -12.08
CA VAL A 176 -5.39 -20.52 -11.45
C VAL A 176 -5.87 -19.87 -10.15
N VAL A 177 -7.18 -19.92 -9.93
CA VAL A 177 -7.81 -19.31 -8.78
C VAL A 177 -8.76 -20.29 -8.09
N ASP A 178 -8.70 -20.29 -6.75
CA ASP A 178 -9.63 -20.98 -5.87
C ASP A 178 -10.01 -19.96 -4.77
N VAL A 179 -11.21 -19.40 -4.88
CA VAL A 179 -11.66 -18.34 -3.98
C VAL A 179 -13.07 -18.61 -3.47
N THR A 180 -13.30 -18.19 -2.25
CA THR A 180 -14.61 -18.29 -1.61
C THR A 180 -15.14 -16.89 -1.30
N GLY A 181 -16.35 -16.58 -1.76
CA GLY A 181 -16.94 -15.25 -1.60
C GLY A 181 -18.45 -15.28 -1.44
N GLU A 182 -18.99 -14.12 -1.05
CA GLU A 182 -20.42 -13.91 -0.94
C GLU A 182 -21.02 -13.58 -2.31
N VAL A 183 -22.07 -14.29 -2.74
CA VAL A 183 -22.76 -13.97 -4.00
C VAL A 183 -23.59 -12.71 -3.84
N ARG A 184 -23.33 -11.73 -4.68
CA ARG A 184 -24.05 -10.46 -4.69
C ARG A 184 -24.93 -10.27 -5.92
N MET A 185 -24.67 -11.01 -6.97
CA MET A 185 -25.43 -10.96 -8.20
C MET A 185 -25.44 -12.32 -8.89
N ALA A 186 -26.59 -12.71 -9.44
CA ALA A 186 -26.71 -13.78 -10.40
C ALA A 186 -27.68 -13.37 -11.52
N ASN A 187 -27.32 -13.65 -12.77
CA ASN A 187 -28.14 -13.38 -13.94
C ASN A 187 -28.27 -14.67 -14.76
N VAL A 188 -29.45 -15.26 -14.71
CA VAL A 188 -29.74 -16.57 -15.29
C VAL A 188 -29.63 -16.56 -16.82
N GLY A 189 -30.11 -15.52 -17.50
CA GLY A 189 -30.10 -15.47 -18.96
C GLY A 189 -28.71 -15.62 -19.56
N PRO A 190 -27.70 -14.78 -19.23
CA PRO A 190 -26.33 -14.90 -19.71
C PRO A 190 -25.45 -15.83 -18.86
N GLY A 191 -25.96 -16.47 -17.80
CA GLY A 191 -25.19 -17.33 -16.89
C GLY A 191 -24.07 -16.58 -16.18
N ARG A 192 -24.32 -15.34 -15.71
CA ARG A 192 -23.31 -14.51 -15.04
C ARG A 192 -23.58 -14.44 -13.53
N PHE A 193 -22.50 -14.36 -12.77
CA PHE A 193 -22.56 -14.09 -11.34
C PHE A 193 -21.48 -13.09 -10.94
N ALA A 194 -21.64 -12.51 -9.74
CA ALA A 194 -20.60 -11.75 -9.10
C ALA A 194 -20.50 -12.14 -7.62
N ILE A 195 -19.28 -12.39 -7.18
CA ILE A 195 -18.96 -12.66 -5.78
C ILE A 195 -18.21 -11.47 -5.18
N GLN A 196 -18.48 -11.19 -3.93
CA GLN A 196 -17.75 -10.22 -3.15
C GLN A 196 -16.61 -10.93 -2.41
N LEU A 197 -15.39 -10.49 -2.66
CA LEU A 197 -14.20 -10.93 -1.95
C LEU A 197 -13.69 -9.80 -1.05
N GLU A 198 -13.19 -10.18 0.11
CA GLU A 198 -12.48 -9.28 1.00
C GLU A 198 -10.99 -9.58 0.91
N THR A 199 -10.23 -8.59 0.47
CA THR A 199 -8.77 -8.70 0.35
C THR A 199 -8.15 -7.48 1.02
N GLY A 200 -7.43 -7.70 2.13
CA GLY A 200 -6.76 -6.62 2.86
C GLY A 200 -7.69 -5.52 3.36
N GLY A 201 -8.93 -5.86 3.76
CA GLY A 201 -9.94 -4.91 4.23
C GLY A 201 -10.68 -4.17 3.10
N THR A 202 -10.40 -4.49 1.84
CA THR A 202 -11.11 -3.92 0.69
C THR A 202 -12.09 -4.96 0.13
N LEU A 203 -13.35 -4.56 -0.03
CA LEU A 203 -14.39 -5.37 -0.66
C LEU A 203 -14.37 -5.15 -2.17
N THR A 204 -14.12 -6.22 -2.91
CA THR A 204 -14.08 -6.18 -4.38
C THR A 204 -15.13 -7.12 -4.95
N LEU A 205 -15.85 -6.67 -5.98
CA LEU A 205 -16.83 -7.47 -6.69
C LEU A 205 -16.18 -8.12 -7.92
N ILE A 206 -16.18 -9.44 -7.98
CA ILE A 206 -15.55 -10.22 -9.05
C ILE A 206 -16.61 -10.93 -9.86
N GLU A 207 -16.62 -10.65 -11.17
CA GLU A 207 -17.58 -11.23 -12.11
C GLU A 207 -17.05 -12.50 -12.75
N GLY A 208 -17.96 -13.45 -13.01
CA GLY A 208 -17.71 -14.68 -13.73
C GLY A 208 -18.93 -15.18 -14.49
N LYS A 209 -18.70 -16.26 -15.27
CA LYS A 209 -19.78 -16.99 -15.91
C LYS A 209 -19.82 -18.41 -15.35
N TYR A 210 -21.02 -18.88 -15.05
CA TYR A 210 -21.25 -20.23 -14.61
C TYR A 210 -21.88 -21.10 -15.72
N SER A 211 -21.71 -22.40 -15.59
CA SER A 211 -22.35 -23.37 -16.47
C SER A 211 -23.81 -23.60 -16.07
N GLN A 212 -24.63 -24.10 -16.96
CA GLN A 212 -26.02 -24.46 -16.65
C GLN A 212 -26.10 -25.51 -15.51
N ALA A 213 -25.08 -26.37 -15.38
CA ALA A 213 -25.03 -27.35 -14.29
C ALA A 213 -24.83 -26.72 -12.91
N ASP A 214 -24.22 -25.54 -12.86
CA ASP A 214 -23.89 -24.84 -11.60
C ASP A 214 -24.94 -23.79 -11.23
N GLU A 215 -25.94 -23.54 -12.09
CA GLU A 215 -26.97 -22.51 -11.90
C GLU A 215 -27.69 -22.65 -10.55
N ALA A 216 -28.11 -23.84 -10.19
CA ALA A 216 -28.79 -24.06 -8.91
C ALA A 216 -27.91 -23.67 -7.72
N LYS A 217 -26.62 -24.04 -7.71
CA LYS A 217 -25.69 -23.70 -6.64
C LYS A 217 -25.48 -22.19 -6.51
N VAL A 218 -25.37 -21.49 -7.64
CA VAL A 218 -25.21 -20.02 -7.66
C VAL A 218 -26.47 -19.32 -7.13
N LEU A 219 -27.65 -19.79 -7.51
CA LEU A 219 -28.90 -19.23 -7.05
C LEU A 219 -29.15 -19.51 -5.56
N ASP A 220 -28.83 -20.72 -5.10
CA ASP A 220 -28.91 -21.08 -3.69
C ASP A 220 -27.96 -20.19 -2.86
N ALA A 221 -26.72 -20.01 -3.31
CA ALA A 221 -25.76 -19.11 -2.65
C ALA A 221 -26.22 -17.66 -2.64
N LEU A 222 -26.92 -17.18 -3.68
CA LEU A 222 -27.48 -15.84 -3.71
C LEU A 222 -28.67 -15.73 -2.74
N HIS A 223 -29.53 -16.72 -2.68
CA HIS A 223 -30.69 -16.76 -1.79
C HIS A 223 -30.23 -16.75 -0.32
N GLU A 224 -29.24 -17.56 0.00
CA GLU A 224 -28.67 -17.70 1.33
C GLU A 224 -27.39 -16.87 1.54
N HIS A 225 -27.26 -15.76 0.85
CA HIS A 225 -26.01 -14.95 0.79
C HIS A 225 -25.44 -14.57 2.17
N ARG A 226 -26.23 -14.59 3.23
CA ARG A 226 -25.78 -14.30 4.60
C ARG A 226 -25.07 -15.48 5.26
N THR A 227 -25.48 -16.71 4.91
CA THR A 227 -25.05 -17.93 5.57
C THR A 227 -24.27 -18.87 4.65
N ALA A 228 -24.41 -18.73 3.35
CA ALA A 228 -23.68 -19.50 2.36
C ALA A 228 -22.61 -18.66 1.66
N ARG A 229 -21.54 -19.31 1.25
CA ARG A 229 -20.50 -18.75 0.40
C ARG A 229 -20.36 -19.63 -0.84
N LEU A 230 -19.92 -19.00 -1.92
CA LEU A 230 -19.64 -19.71 -3.17
C LEU A 230 -18.13 -19.88 -3.30
N CYS A 231 -17.69 -21.15 -3.34
CA CYS A 231 -16.31 -21.50 -3.68
C CYS A 231 -16.23 -21.64 -5.21
N VAL A 232 -15.37 -20.85 -5.84
CA VAL A 232 -15.21 -20.78 -7.29
C VAL A 232 -13.77 -21.15 -7.64
N ARG A 233 -13.61 -22.18 -8.48
CA ARG A 233 -12.34 -22.60 -9.04
C ARG A 233 -12.31 -22.38 -10.52
N GLY A 234 -11.16 -21.96 -11.03
CA GLY A 234 -11.00 -21.70 -12.45
C GLY A 234 -9.75 -20.94 -12.79
N VAL A 235 -9.84 -20.14 -13.83
CA VAL A 235 -8.79 -19.20 -14.24
C VAL A 235 -9.28 -17.78 -14.02
N GLY A 236 -8.52 -17.01 -13.29
CA GLY A 236 -8.78 -15.61 -13.01
C GLY A 236 -7.82 -14.69 -13.77
N GLU A 237 -8.30 -13.53 -14.13
CA GLU A 237 -7.50 -12.44 -14.67
C GLU A 237 -7.11 -11.49 -13.53
N PHE A 238 -5.81 -11.35 -13.32
CA PHE A 238 -5.21 -10.55 -12.25
C PHE A 238 -4.55 -9.31 -12.83
N GLY A 239 -4.63 -8.20 -12.12
CA GLY A 239 -3.85 -7.01 -12.47
C GLY A 239 -2.35 -7.25 -12.19
N THR A 240 -1.47 -6.90 -13.14
CA THR A 240 -0.01 -6.99 -12.92
C THR A 240 0.47 -6.01 -11.86
N SER A 241 -0.24 -4.89 -11.72
CA SER A 241 0.13 -3.80 -10.80
C SER A 241 -0.24 -4.09 -9.36
N ASP A 242 -1.41 -4.67 -9.11
CA ASP A 242 -1.98 -4.88 -7.78
C ASP A 242 -2.10 -6.35 -7.38
N ARG A 243 -1.88 -7.26 -8.36
CA ARG A 243 -2.06 -8.71 -8.21
C ARG A 243 -3.44 -9.09 -7.70
N MET A 244 -4.41 -8.21 -7.88
CA MET A 244 -5.78 -8.46 -7.46
C MET A 244 -6.55 -9.15 -8.58
N LEU A 245 -7.39 -10.10 -8.21
CA LEU A 245 -8.33 -10.73 -9.13
C LEU A 245 -9.31 -9.66 -9.64
N LYS A 246 -9.41 -9.51 -10.96
CA LYS A 246 -10.30 -8.55 -11.62
C LYS A 246 -11.58 -9.20 -12.10
N ARG A 247 -11.46 -10.40 -12.66
CA ARG A 247 -12.60 -11.20 -13.14
C ARG A 247 -12.19 -12.66 -13.30
N PHE A 248 -13.17 -13.55 -13.44
CA PHE A 248 -12.91 -14.91 -13.89
C PHE A 248 -12.90 -14.95 -15.42
N SER A 249 -11.78 -15.42 -16.00
CA SER A 249 -11.70 -15.72 -17.43
C SER A 249 -12.44 -17.01 -17.76
N ARG A 250 -12.32 -18.00 -16.86
CA ARG A 250 -13.00 -19.29 -16.95
C ARG A 250 -13.33 -19.81 -15.57
N VAL A 251 -14.53 -20.36 -15.42
CA VAL A 251 -14.96 -21.06 -14.21
C VAL A 251 -15.01 -22.55 -14.51
N ASP A 252 -14.24 -23.35 -13.79
CA ASP A 252 -14.16 -24.79 -13.96
C ASP A 252 -15.13 -25.53 -13.04
N SER A 253 -15.31 -25.05 -11.79
CA SER A 253 -16.28 -25.59 -10.84
C SER A 253 -16.77 -24.53 -9.86
N VAL A 254 -17.99 -24.75 -9.38
CA VAL A 254 -18.63 -23.93 -8.36
C VAL A 254 -19.22 -24.85 -7.30
N ASP A 255 -18.91 -24.58 -6.05
CA ASP A 255 -19.40 -25.36 -4.91
C ASP A 255 -19.92 -24.42 -3.79
N LEU A 256 -20.96 -24.88 -3.09
CA LEU A 256 -21.46 -24.19 -1.89
C LEU A 256 -20.53 -24.48 -0.73
N ALA A 257 -19.99 -23.46 -0.11
CA ALA A 257 -19.34 -23.52 1.17
C ALA A 257 -20.28 -22.94 2.22
N ALA A 258 -20.59 -23.74 3.24
CA ALA A 258 -21.30 -23.22 4.40
C ALA A 258 -20.40 -22.16 5.07
N ASN A 259 -20.97 -21.00 5.34
CA ASN A 259 -20.29 -20.07 6.24
C ASN A 259 -20.25 -20.77 7.59
N GLU A 260 -19.07 -21.16 8.03
CA GLU A 260 -18.89 -21.52 9.44
C GLU A 260 -19.12 -20.25 10.25
N ALA A 261 -20.39 -19.92 10.48
CA ALA A 261 -20.73 -19.04 11.58
C ALA A 261 -20.04 -19.66 12.80
N PRO A 262 -19.28 -18.90 13.60
CA PRO A 262 -18.70 -19.43 14.82
C PRO A 262 -19.84 -20.15 15.54
N SER A 263 -19.74 -21.48 15.62
CA SER A 263 -20.78 -22.28 16.27
C SER A 263 -20.83 -21.78 17.70
N TYR A 264 -21.95 -21.14 18.04
CA TYR A 264 -22.17 -20.74 19.42
C TYR A 264 -22.22 -22.03 20.20
N ASP A 265 -21.23 -22.27 21.01
CA ASP A 265 -21.21 -23.40 21.94
C ASP A 265 -22.05 -23.01 23.16
N ASP A 266 -23.26 -23.51 23.22
CA ASP A 266 -24.18 -23.29 24.35
C ASP A 266 -23.60 -23.83 25.69
N ALA A 267 -22.60 -24.70 25.62
CA ALA A 267 -21.89 -25.25 26.80
C ALA A 267 -20.65 -24.41 27.16
N ALA A 268 -20.25 -23.45 26.32
CA ALA A 268 -19.11 -22.57 26.61
C ALA A 268 -19.39 -21.70 27.82
N VAL A 269 -18.43 -21.66 28.75
CA VAL A 269 -18.53 -20.76 29.90
C VAL A 269 -18.66 -19.30 29.40
N PRO A 270 -19.72 -18.59 29.83
CA PRO A 270 -19.90 -17.19 29.43
C PRO A 270 -18.68 -16.31 29.69
N ILE A 271 -18.39 -15.41 28.80
CA ILE A 271 -17.17 -14.56 28.87
C ILE A 271 -17.04 -13.80 30.20
N TRP A 272 -18.17 -13.39 30.78
CA TRP A 272 -18.18 -12.71 32.09
C TRP A 272 -17.78 -13.62 33.24
N GLU A 273 -18.07 -14.93 33.17
CA GLU A 273 -17.61 -15.89 34.15
C GLU A 273 -16.12 -16.19 34.02
N GLN A 274 -15.62 -16.27 32.77
CA GLN A 274 -14.18 -16.38 32.50
C GLN A 274 -13.42 -15.17 33.02
N LEU A 275 -13.92 -13.95 32.77
CA LEU A 275 -13.31 -12.70 33.27
C LEU A 275 -13.37 -12.63 34.80
N SER A 276 -14.45 -13.07 35.40
CA SER A 276 -14.57 -13.17 36.88
C SER A 276 -13.58 -14.18 37.47
N ALA A 277 -13.41 -15.33 36.81
CA ALA A 277 -12.44 -16.34 37.25
C ALA A 277 -11.00 -15.80 37.14
N ILE A 278 -10.66 -15.06 36.08
CA ILE A 278 -9.36 -14.40 35.94
C ILE A 278 -9.17 -13.36 37.06
N GLY A 279 -10.18 -12.54 37.34
CA GLY A 279 -10.13 -11.57 38.44
C GLY A 279 -9.94 -12.21 39.81
N LEU A 280 -10.60 -13.32 40.07
CA LEU A 280 -10.49 -14.07 41.31
C LEU A 280 -9.15 -14.84 41.45
N SER A 281 -8.49 -15.16 40.34
CA SER A 281 -7.18 -15.84 40.34
C SER A 281 -6.02 -14.87 40.66
N ALA A 282 -6.27 -13.56 40.66
CA ALA A 282 -5.26 -12.58 41.01
C ALA A 282 -4.80 -12.72 42.47
N PRO A 283 -3.50 -12.53 42.77
CA PRO A 283 -3.00 -12.57 44.13
C PRO A 283 -3.75 -11.62 45.07
N ALA A 284 -3.87 -11.98 46.33
CA ALA A 284 -4.49 -11.12 47.34
C ALA A 284 -3.78 -9.76 47.37
N GLY A 285 -4.56 -8.68 47.23
CA GLY A 285 -4.03 -7.29 47.17
C GLY A 285 -3.67 -6.80 45.77
N ALA A 286 -3.76 -7.61 44.73
CA ALA A 286 -3.46 -7.18 43.36
C ALA A 286 -4.35 -6.03 42.87
N TRP A 287 -5.56 -5.94 43.41
CA TRP A 287 -6.55 -4.92 43.06
C TRP A 287 -6.60 -3.72 44.03
N ASP A 288 -5.85 -3.77 45.12
CA ASP A 288 -5.90 -2.71 46.18
C ASP A 288 -5.44 -1.34 45.65
N ALA A 289 -4.57 -1.34 44.62
CA ALA A 289 -4.07 -0.12 44.01
C ALA A 289 -4.96 0.38 42.85
N VAL A 290 -5.96 -0.41 42.44
CA VAL A 290 -6.85 -0.03 41.34
C VAL A 290 -7.96 0.87 41.85
N PRO A 291 -8.11 2.10 41.31
CA PRO A 291 -9.19 3.01 41.73
C PRO A 291 -10.57 2.38 41.49
N THR A 292 -11.47 2.50 42.44
CA THR A 292 -12.86 2.00 42.31
C THR A 292 -13.68 2.70 41.24
N ASP A 293 -13.21 3.87 40.77
CA ASP A 293 -13.78 4.71 39.75
C ASP A 293 -12.99 4.63 38.41
N LEU A 294 -12.16 3.57 38.22
CA LEU A 294 -11.30 3.42 37.05
C LEU A 294 -12.06 3.54 35.73
N SER A 295 -13.31 3.04 35.66
CA SER A 295 -14.13 3.14 34.45
C SER A 295 -14.45 4.59 34.01
N VAL A 296 -14.41 5.52 34.94
CA VAL A 296 -14.65 6.96 34.69
C VAL A 296 -13.33 7.71 34.45
N ARG A 297 -12.23 7.20 35.01
CA ARG A 297 -10.91 7.86 35.01
C ARG A 297 -9.84 7.10 34.24
N ILE A 298 -10.24 6.23 33.31
CA ILE A 298 -9.32 5.36 32.57
C ILE A 298 -8.24 6.17 31.83
N ASP A 299 -8.60 7.30 31.24
CA ASP A 299 -7.67 8.16 30.50
C ASP A 299 -6.64 8.80 31.42
N GLU A 300 -7.04 9.18 32.62
CA GLU A 300 -6.18 9.78 33.63
C GLU A 300 -5.18 8.77 34.21
N VAL A 301 -5.63 7.52 34.39
CA VAL A 301 -4.79 6.43 34.92
C VAL A 301 -3.81 5.89 33.85
N VAL A 302 -4.23 5.84 32.59
CA VAL A 302 -3.42 5.31 31.48
C VAL A 302 -2.45 6.38 30.95
N TYR A 303 -2.86 7.64 30.89
CA TYR A 303 -2.09 8.73 30.24
C TYR A 303 -1.52 9.77 31.21
N GLY A 304 -1.81 9.64 32.53
CA GLY A 304 -1.43 10.60 33.56
C GLY A 304 -2.34 11.83 33.57
N SER A 305 -2.54 12.40 34.72
CA SER A 305 -3.19 13.72 34.85
C SER A 305 -2.30 14.76 34.19
N GLY A 306 -2.81 15.46 33.17
CA GLY A 306 -2.09 16.42 32.32
C GLY A 306 -1.52 17.67 33.01
N GLU A 307 -1.24 17.64 34.31
CA GLU A 307 -0.78 18.82 35.10
C GLU A 307 0.74 18.90 35.34
N GLU A 308 1.55 18.00 34.77
CA GLU A 308 3.02 18.15 34.83
C GLU A 308 3.66 18.49 33.47
N ARG A 309 3.21 19.56 32.84
CA ARG A 309 3.98 20.27 31.80
C ARG A 309 3.67 21.78 31.89
N ALA A 310 4.25 22.44 32.85
CA ALA A 310 4.48 23.87 32.82
C ALA A 310 5.99 24.13 32.71
#